data_35a823e8a7f2aedb98608b2d295ca781
#
_entry.id   35a823e8a7f2aedb98608b2d295ca781
#
_cell.length_a   1.000
_cell.length_b   1.000
_cell.length_c   1.000
_cell.angle_alpha   90.00
_cell.angle_beta   90.00
_cell.angle_gamma   90.00
#
_symmetry.space_group_name_H-M   'P 1'
#
loop_
_entity.id
_entity.type
_entity.pdbx_description
1 polymer ?
#
loop_
_entity_poly.entity_id
_entity_poly.type
_entity_poly.pdbx_seq_one_letter_code
_entity_poly.pdbx_strand_id
1 'polypeptide(L)'
;TESSNRSLTIYKDNFAVINEPIIWNVKPGKNVVSFSNVSKNLLFDSPVLNIQGVQVLSQTLNKNFTSSDAYLRNSIGSPIEIIPVSGSRTEGLLMDINSSNISVKTGKGLAVFQRSQLLSFSLKSNNVQDKFTPEIVWELASDEDKSVNAELTYITSGFSWKPIYTLTINGDDSK
;
A
#
# COMPACT_ATOMS: atom_id res chain seq x y z
N THR A 1 -27.35 -0.38 16.76
CA THR A 1 -26.17 -0.68 15.90
C THR A 1 -25.39 0.61 15.79
N GLU A 2 -24.37 0.79 16.65
CA GLU A 2 -23.41 1.88 16.47
C GLU A 2 -22.69 1.63 15.14
N SER A 3 -22.87 2.53 14.19
CA SER A 3 -22.04 2.54 13.00
C SER A 3 -20.63 2.91 13.47
N SER A 4 -19.73 1.94 13.46
CA SER A 4 -18.31 2.21 13.67
C SER A 4 -17.87 3.21 12.60
N ASN A 5 -17.53 4.42 13.01
CA ASN A 5 -17.08 5.46 12.11
C ASN A 5 -15.54 5.36 12.00
N ARG A 6 -15.03 5.52 10.77
CA ARG A 6 -13.60 5.72 10.58
C ARG A 6 -13.11 6.85 11.47
N SER A 7 -12.05 6.62 12.21
CA SER A 7 -11.49 7.63 13.11
C SER A 7 -9.97 7.73 12.99
N LEU A 8 -9.46 8.92 13.22
CA LEU A 8 -8.04 9.25 13.24
C LEU A 8 -7.73 10.04 14.51
N THR A 9 -6.85 9.50 15.37
CA THR A 9 -6.37 10.19 16.56
C THR A 9 -4.89 10.50 16.38
N ILE A 10 -4.54 11.79 16.32
CA ILE A 10 -3.16 12.25 16.14
C ILE A 10 -2.53 12.55 17.50
N TYR A 11 -1.35 11.99 17.75
CA TYR A 11 -0.57 12.18 18.95
C TYR A 11 0.60 13.13 18.72
N LYS A 12 1.13 13.69 19.82
CA LYS A 12 2.21 14.68 19.76
C LYS A 12 3.54 14.10 19.23
N ASP A 13 3.76 12.81 19.41
CA ASP A 13 5.04 12.14 19.14
C ASP A 13 5.14 11.57 17.73
N ASN A 14 4.63 12.31 16.73
CA ASN A 14 4.74 12.00 15.32
C ASN A 14 4.05 10.69 14.89
N PHE A 15 2.97 10.31 15.55
CA PHE A 15 2.17 9.16 15.16
C PHE A 15 0.67 9.43 15.29
N ALA A 16 -0.10 8.61 14.60
CA ALA A 16 -1.56 8.60 14.71
C ALA A 16 -2.07 7.17 14.81
N VAL A 17 -3.18 6.99 15.52
CA VAL A 17 -3.97 5.76 15.55
C VAL A 17 -5.13 5.90 14.61
N ILE A 18 -5.31 4.93 13.75
CA ILE A 18 -6.40 4.86 12.77
C ILE A 18 -7.28 3.67 13.10
N ASN A 19 -8.60 3.90 13.14
CA ASN A 19 -9.61 2.85 13.22
C ASN A 19 -10.42 2.85 11.93
N GLU A 20 -10.51 1.67 11.29
CA GLU A 20 -11.20 1.45 10.04
C GLU A 20 -12.29 0.39 10.23
N PRO A 21 -13.56 0.74 10.09
CA PRO A 21 -14.64 -0.25 10.01
C PRO A 21 -14.60 -0.95 8.66
N ILE A 22 -14.70 -2.27 8.68
CA ILE A 22 -14.65 -3.10 7.48
C ILE A 22 -15.81 -4.09 7.52
N ILE A 23 -16.40 -4.35 6.37
CA ILE A 23 -17.43 -5.36 6.22
C ILE A 23 -16.98 -6.36 5.18
N TRP A 24 -16.97 -7.64 5.53
CA TRP A 24 -16.69 -8.72 4.59
C TRP A 24 -17.84 -9.73 4.54
N ASN A 25 -18.05 -10.30 3.35
CA ASN A 25 -18.92 -11.46 3.18
C ASN A 25 -18.05 -12.71 3.15
N VAL A 26 -18.30 -13.61 4.08
CA VAL A 26 -17.57 -14.86 4.24
C VAL A 26 -18.47 -16.05 3.94
N LYS A 27 -17.88 -17.13 3.47
CA LYS A 27 -18.55 -18.40 3.15
C LYS A 27 -18.05 -19.50 4.11
N PRO A 28 -18.79 -20.62 4.23
CA PRO A 28 -18.30 -21.76 4.99
C PRO A 28 -16.93 -22.21 4.53
N GLY A 29 -16.03 -22.47 5.49
CA GLY A 29 -14.64 -22.86 5.26
C GLY A 29 -13.67 -21.68 5.30
N LYS A 30 -12.55 -21.80 4.56
CA LYS A 30 -11.50 -20.78 4.49
C LYS A 30 -11.85 -19.65 3.55
N ASN A 31 -11.65 -18.44 4.01
CA ASN A 31 -11.84 -17.20 3.26
C ASN A 31 -10.53 -16.39 3.28
N VAL A 32 -10.16 -15.79 2.18
CA VAL A 32 -9.08 -14.83 2.10
C VAL A 32 -9.69 -13.45 1.89
N VAL A 33 -9.45 -12.55 2.80
CA VAL A 33 -9.93 -11.16 2.76
C VAL A 33 -8.76 -10.20 2.87
N SER A 34 -8.90 -9.01 2.31
CA SER A 34 -7.84 -8.02 2.33
C SER A 34 -8.35 -6.59 2.55
N PHE A 35 -7.43 -5.73 2.98
CA PHE A 35 -7.64 -4.29 3.08
C PHE A 35 -6.42 -3.54 2.56
N SER A 36 -6.58 -2.79 1.47
CA SER A 36 -5.49 -2.13 0.72
C SER A 36 -5.38 -0.62 0.95
N ASN A 37 -6.30 0.00 1.67
CA ASN A 37 -6.29 1.45 1.93
C ASN A 37 -5.54 1.85 3.21
N VAL A 38 -4.52 1.09 3.59
CA VAL A 38 -3.69 1.41 4.75
C VAL A 38 -2.65 2.48 4.42
N SER A 39 -2.23 3.23 5.45
CA SER A 39 -1.19 4.24 5.31
C SER A 39 0.14 3.63 4.84
N LYS A 40 0.85 4.33 3.95
CA LYS A 40 2.21 3.94 3.52
C LYS A 40 3.24 3.97 4.66
N ASN A 41 2.96 4.75 5.71
CA ASN A 41 3.79 4.88 6.89
C ASN A 41 3.29 4.02 8.06
N LEU A 42 2.51 2.99 7.77
CA LEU A 42 2.02 2.01 8.74
C LEU A 42 3.19 1.40 9.52
N LEU A 43 3.07 1.34 10.84
CA LEU A 43 3.98 0.57 11.68
C LEU A 43 3.57 -0.90 11.61
N PHE A 44 4.51 -1.75 11.15
CA PHE A 44 4.22 -3.13 10.72
C PHE A 44 3.67 -4.05 11.79
N ASP A 45 4.03 -3.82 13.04
CA ASP A 45 3.60 -4.65 14.19
C ASP A 45 2.35 -4.08 14.87
N SER A 46 1.75 -3.02 14.31
CA SER A 46 0.62 -2.33 14.92
C SER A 46 -0.77 -2.78 14.47
N PRO A 47 -0.99 -3.43 13.30
CA PRO A 47 -2.34 -3.78 12.89
C PRO A 47 -2.98 -4.83 13.80
N VAL A 48 -4.14 -4.48 14.34
CA VAL A 48 -4.99 -5.34 15.16
C VAL A 48 -6.36 -5.41 14.51
N LEU A 49 -6.82 -6.61 14.20
CA LEU A 49 -8.15 -6.87 13.69
C LEU A 49 -9.06 -7.35 14.83
N ASN A 50 -10.10 -6.60 15.11
CA ASN A 50 -11.20 -7.02 15.97
C ASN A 50 -12.36 -7.48 15.09
N ILE A 51 -12.70 -8.77 15.16
CA ILE A 51 -13.77 -9.38 14.36
C ILE A 51 -14.47 -10.46 15.19
N GLN A 52 -15.78 -10.55 15.05
CA GLN A 52 -16.57 -11.51 15.79
C GLN A 52 -17.25 -12.52 14.84
N GLY A 53 -17.46 -13.70 15.33
CA GLY A 53 -18.20 -14.75 14.62
C GLY A 53 -17.40 -15.53 13.57
N VAL A 54 -16.12 -15.26 13.42
CA VAL A 54 -15.18 -16.01 12.57
C VAL A 54 -13.84 -16.19 13.29
N GLN A 55 -13.09 -17.20 12.90
CA GLN A 55 -11.73 -17.42 13.41
C GLN A 55 -10.71 -16.80 12.47
N VAL A 56 -9.80 -15.98 13.00
CA VAL A 56 -8.63 -15.49 12.27
C VAL A 56 -7.56 -16.58 12.30
N LEU A 57 -7.16 -17.09 11.15
CA LEU A 57 -6.14 -18.14 10.98
C LEU A 57 -4.75 -17.54 10.78
N SER A 58 -4.66 -16.47 9.99
CA SER A 58 -3.40 -15.75 9.73
C SER A 58 -3.65 -14.29 9.39
N GLN A 59 -2.60 -13.48 9.59
CA GLN A 59 -2.53 -12.09 9.13
C GLN A 59 -1.18 -11.88 8.45
N THR A 60 -1.20 -11.35 7.24
CA THR A 60 0.00 -11.05 6.46
C THR A 60 -0.04 -9.62 5.97
N LEU A 61 1.02 -8.86 6.19
CA LEU A 61 1.18 -7.53 5.63
C LEU A 61 2.01 -7.60 4.35
N ASN A 62 1.35 -7.35 3.22
CA ASN A 62 2.00 -7.19 1.93
C ASN A 62 2.45 -5.74 1.82
N LYS A 63 3.76 -5.52 1.87
CA LYS A 63 4.35 -4.17 1.77
C LYS A 63 4.25 -3.60 0.38
N ASN A 64 3.51 -4.15 -0.53
CA ASN A 64 3.45 -3.71 -1.91
C ASN A 64 4.54 -2.65 -2.24
N PHE A 65 4.92 -2.38 -3.38
CA PHE A 65 6.15 -1.69 -3.72
C PHE A 65 6.23 -0.27 -3.16
N THR A 66 7.24 0.01 -2.34
CA THR A 66 7.50 1.35 -1.78
C THR A 66 8.11 2.31 -2.81
N SER A 67 8.55 1.78 -3.96
CA SER A 67 9.12 2.56 -5.05
C SER A 67 8.93 1.88 -6.40
N SER A 68 9.00 2.66 -7.49
CA SER A 68 8.99 2.14 -8.85
C SER A 68 10.11 1.12 -9.10
N ASP A 69 11.30 1.33 -8.52
CA ASP A 69 12.41 0.39 -8.66
C ASP A 69 12.14 -0.96 -7.96
N ALA A 70 11.47 -0.95 -6.81
CA ALA A 70 11.04 -2.18 -6.15
C ALA A 70 9.99 -2.92 -7.00
N TYR A 71 9.02 -2.19 -7.55
CA TYR A 71 8.03 -2.74 -8.48
C TYR A 71 8.70 -3.39 -9.70
N LEU A 72 9.65 -2.69 -10.33
CA LEU A 72 10.34 -3.18 -11.50
C LEU A 72 11.13 -4.47 -11.23
N ARG A 73 11.84 -4.54 -10.09
CA ARG A 73 12.58 -5.75 -9.68
C ARG A 73 11.67 -6.95 -9.48
N ASN A 74 10.49 -6.73 -8.91
CA ASN A 74 9.50 -7.79 -8.75
C ASN A 74 8.74 -8.13 -10.04
N SER A 75 8.93 -7.35 -11.10
CA SER A 75 8.33 -7.57 -12.42
C SER A 75 9.27 -8.29 -13.39
N ILE A 76 10.38 -8.86 -12.92
CA ILE A 76 11.26 -9.69 -13.75
C ILE A 76 10.44 -10.83 -14.37
N GLY A 77 10.63 -11.05 -15.67
CA GLY A 77 9.84 -11.98 -16.48
C GLY A 77 8.61 -11.35 -17.15
N SER A 78 8.26 -10.10 -16.79
CA SER A 78 7.12 -9.41 -17.42
C SER A 78 7.51 -8.77 -18.77
N PRO A 79 6.53 -8.63 -19.69
CA PRO A 79 6.75 -7.89 -20.92
C PRO A 79 7.09 -6.42 -20.66
N ILE A 80 8.17 -5.96 -21.28
CA ILE A 80 8.66 -4.59 -21.18
C ILE A 80 8.89 -4.00 -22.56
N GLU A 81 8.62 -2.72 -22.69
CA GLU A 81 8.92 -1.90 -23.83
C GLU A 81 9.99 -0.87 -23.44
N ILE A 82 11.02 -0.74 -24.26
CA ILE A 82 12.13 0.20 -24.10
C ILE A 82 12.11 1.18 -25.25
N ILE A 83 12.17 2.48 -24.96
CA ILE A 83 12.34 3.56 -25.93
C ILE A 83 13.67 4.26 -25.61
N PRO A 84 14.75 3.99 -26.35
CA PRO A 84 16.02 4.69 -26.16
C PRO A 84 15.96 6.13 -26.68
N VAL A 85 16.87 6.99 -26.20
CA VAL A 85 17.03 8.36 -26.71
C VAL A 85 17.40 8.36 -28.19
N SER A 86 18.17 7.34 -28.63
CA SER A 86 18.51 7.12 -30.04
C SER A 86 18.38 5.65 -30.37
N GLY A 87 17.82 5.34 -31.55
CA GLY A 87 17.60 3.97 -32.00
C GLY A 87 16.14 3.56 -32.02
N SER A 88 15.89 2.27 -32.21
CA SER A 88 14.55 1.73 -32.37
C SER A 88 13.96 1.28 -31.04
N ARG A 89 12.64 1.44 -30.91
CA ARG A 89 11.83 0.82 -29.86
C ARG A 89 12.11 -0.69 -29.79
N THR A 90 12.27 -1.20 -28.59
CA THR A 90 12.56 -2.61 -28.34
C THR A 90 11.53 -3.18 -27.38
N GLU A 91 10.96 -4.32 -27.71
CA GLU A 91 10.06 -5.09 -26.85
C GLU A 91 10.71 -6.41 -26.45
N GLY A 92 10.41 -6.88 -25.25
CA GLY A 92 10.94 -8.15 -24.76
C GLY A 92 10.47 -8.47 -23.33
N LEU A 93 11.15 -9.37 -22.68
CA LEU A 93 10.92 -9.71 -21.26
C LEU A 93 11.98 -9.07 -20.39
N LEU A 94 11.57 -8.43 -19.31
CA LEU A 94 12.48 -7.89 -18.30
C LEU A 94 13.23 -9.03 -17.61
N MET A 95 14.56 -9.04 -17.70
CA MET A 95 15.40 -10.08 -17.11
C MET A 95 16.12 -9.61 -15.84
N ASP A 96 16.52 -8.34 -15.82
CA ASP A 96 17.18 -7.72 -14.69
C ASP A 96 17.03 -6.20 -14.74
N ILE A 97 17.05 -5.56 -13.59
CA ILE A 97 17.07 -4.11 -13.46
C ILE A 97 17.86 -3.69 -12.23
N ASN A 98 18.76 -2.76 -12.41
CA ASN A 98 19.52 -2.11 -11.34
C ASN A 98 19.54 -0.59 -11.54
N SER A 99 20.32 0.12 -10.72
CA SER A 99 20.39 1.58 -10.78
C SER A 99 20.90 2.12 -12.12
N SER A 100 21.69 1.33 -12.86
CA SER A 100 22.40 1.78 -14.07
C SER A 100 21.86 1.14 -15.35
N ASN A 101 21.37 -0.10 -15.29
CA ASN A 101 21.04 -0.89 -16.46
C ASN A 101 19.66 -1.55 -16.36
N ILE A 102 19.08 -1.84 -17.52
CA ILE A 102 17.94 -2.72 -17.72
C ILE A 102 18.33 -3.81 -18.72
N SER A 103 18.15 -5.07 -18.37
CA SER A 103 18.41 -6.22 -19.23
C SER A 103 17.10 -6.79 -19.75
N VAL A 104 16.97 -6.94 -21.04
CA VAL A 104 15.75 -7.37 -21.72
C VAL A 104 16.05 -8.54 -22.63
N LYS A 105 15.32 -9.65 -22.49
CA LYS A 105 15.35 -10.78 -23.43
C LYS A 105 14.47 -10.43 -24.63
N THR A 106 15.09 -10.30 -25.77
CA THR A 106 14.43 -10.03 -27.06
C THR A 106 14.42 -11.28 -27.95
N GLY A 107 13.75 -11.23 -29.08
CA GLY A 107 13.81 -12.31 -30.08
C GLY A 107 15.21 -12.55 -30.67
N LYS A 108 16.15 -11.60 -30.49
CA LYS A 108 17.54 -11.69 -30.98
C LYS A 108 18.55 -12.05 -29.88
N GLY A 109 18.10 -12.23 -28.62
CA GLY A 109 18.95 -12.53 -27.47
C GLY A 109 18.79 -11.52 -26.34
N LEU A 110 19.76 -11.44 -25.44
CA LEU A 110 19.79 -10.52 -24.31
C LEU A 110 20.32 -9.15 -24.76
N ALA A 111 19.51 -8.11 -24.57
CA ALA A 111 19.90 -6.71 -24.78
C ALA A 111 20.04 -6.02 -23.44
N VAL A 112 21.09 -5.24 -23.25
CA VAL A 112 21.36 -4.46 -22.04
C VAL A 112 21.35 -2.98 -22.40
N PHE A 113 20.48 -2.22 -21.72
CA PHE A 113 20.30 -0.79 -21.93
C PHE A 113 20.79 -0.02 -20.71
N GLN A 114 21.58 1.03 -20.92
CA GLN A 114 21.89 1.99 -19.86
C GLN A 114 20.68 2.88 -19.59
N ARG A 115 20.22 2.97 -18.34
CA ARG A 115 19.03 3.77 -17.95
C ARG A 115 19.15 5.25 -18.32
N SER A 116 20.36 5.81 -18.27
CA SER A 116 20.65 7.19 -18.68
C SER A 116 20.47 7.46 -20.19
N GLN A 117 20.43 6.42 -21.00
CA GLN A 117 20.24 6.50 -22.45
C GLN A 117 18.81 6.12 -22.88
N LEU A 118 17.90 6.02 -21.94
CA LEU A 118 16.50 5.74 -22.22
C LEU A 118 15.67 7.01 -22.13
N LEU A 119 14.82 7.21 -23.13
CA LEU A 119 13.76 8.21 -23.09
C LEU A 119 12.64 7.76 -22.13
N SER A 120 12.23 6.50 -22.25
CA SER A 120 11.25 5.88 -21.35
C SER A 120 11.32 4.36 -21.43
N PHE A 121 10.71 3.69 -20.47
CA PHE A 121 10.39 2.28 -20.52
C PHE A 121 9.04 2.03 -19.85
N SER A 122 8.31 1.03 -20.29
CA SER A 122 7.00 0.69 -19.74
C SER A 122 6.84 -0.81 -19.60
N LEU A 123 6.28 -1.24 -18.46
CA LEU A 123 5.83 -2.62 -18.27
C LEU A 123 4.37 -2.73 -18.71
N LYS A 124 4.08 -3.77 -19.49
CA LYS A 124 2.70 -4.11 -19.84
C LYS A 124 2.09 -4.88 -18.66
N SER A 125 1.42 -4.17 -17.74
CA SER A 125 0.73 -4.76 -16.59
C SER A 125 -0.68 -4.18 -16.47
N ASN A 126 -1.65 -5.05 -16.21
CA ASN A 126 -3.06 -4.65 -16.20
C ASN A 126 -3.52 -3.99 -14.87
N ASN A 127 -2.74 -4.08 -13.77
CA ASN A 127 -3.11 -3.56 -12.45
C ASN A 127 -1.89 -2.97 -11.74
N VAL A 128 -1.49 -1.76 -12.14
CA VAL A 128 -0.34 -1.07 -11.52
C VAL A 128 -0.74 -0.33 -10.25
N GLN A 129 -1.97 0.15 -10.16
CA GLN A 129 -2.40 1.08 -9.12
C GLN A 129 -2.44 0.45 -7.72
N ASP A 130 -2.87 -0.82 -7.62
CA ASP A 130 -3.01 -1.53 -6.34
C ASP A 130 -1.68 -1.99 -5.75
N LYS A 131 -0.60 -1.95 -6.55
CA LYS A 131 0.71 -2.48 -6.14
C LYS A 131 1.60 -1.50 -5.39
N PHE A 132 1.19 -0.21 -5.30
CA PHE A 132 1.95 0.83 -4.61
C PHE A 132 1.38 1.21 -3.23
N THR A 133 0.31 0.55 -2.82
CA THR A 133 -0.29 0.71 -1.49
C THR A 133 -0.05 -0.55 -0.67
N PRO A 134 0.31 -0.44 0.60
CA PRO A 134 0.37 -1.60 1.49
C PRO A 134 -1.01 -2.27 1.58
N GLU A 135 -1.02 -3.58 1.69
CA GLU A 135 -2.22 -4.39 1.84
C GLU A 135 -2.06 -5.34 3.01
N ILE A 136 -3.09 -5.44 3.84
CA ILE A 136 -3.15 -6.46 4.89
C ILE A 136 -4.12 -7.55 4.41
N VAL A 137 -3.68 -8.78 4.47
CA VAL A 137 -4.44 -9.96 4.06
C VAL A 137 -4.64 -10.86 5.27
N TRP A 138 -5.88 -11.33 5.44
CA TRP A 138 -6.24 -12.30 6.48
C TRP A 138 -6.80 -13.57 5.86
N GLU A 139 -6.44 -14.71 6.45
CA GLU A 139 -7.18 -15.95 6.28
C GLU A 139 -8.16 -16.08 7.45
N LEU A 140 -9.43 -16.25 7.12
CA LEU A 140 -10.52 -16.42 8.07
C LEU A 140 -11.18 -17.78 7.88
N ALA A 141 -11.63 -18.40 8.96
CA ALA A 141 -12.52 -19.57 8.91
C ALA A 141 -13.91 -19.18 9.39
N SER A 142 -14.92 -19.57 8.64
CA SER A 142 -16.34 -19.41 8.98
C SER A 142 -17.08 -20.72 8.85
N ASP A 143 -18.07 -20.94 9.70
CA ASP A 143 -18.93 -22.12 9.63
C ASP A 143 -20.17 -21.90 8.74
N GLU A 144 -20.46 -20.63 8.40
CA GLU A 144 -21.67 -20.24 7.66
C GLU A 144 -21.39 -19.08 6.68
N ASP A 145 -22.30 -18.93 5.72
CA ASP A 145 -22.33 -17.79 4.80
C ASP A 145 -22.94 -16.59 5.52
N LYS A 146 -22.16 -15.55 5.74
CA LYS A 146 -22.60 -14.34 6.45
C LYS A 146 -21.77 -13.11 6.14
N SER A 147 -22.37 -11.96 6.43
CA SER A 147 -21.63 -10.69 6.50
C SER A 147 -21.06 -10.52 7.91
N VAL A 148 -19.79 -10.18 8.01
CA VAL A 148 -19.09 -9.94 9.26
C VAL A 148 -18.58 -8.50 9.32
N ASN A 149 -18.77 -7.88 10.50
CA ASN A 149 -18.23 -6.56 10.79
C ASN A 149 -16.88 -6.75 11.48
N ALA A 150 -15.89 -6.07 10.99
CA ALA A 150 -14.56 -6.03 11.55
C ALA A 150 -14.14 -4.58 11.81
N GLU A 151 -13.24 -4.39 12.75
CA GLU A 151 -12.59 -3.12 13.04
C GLU A 151 -11.07 -3.33 12.99
N LEU A 152 -10.43 -2.65 12.06
CA LEU A 152 -8.97 -2.63 11.93
C LEU A 152 -8.43 -1.40 12.64
N THR A 153 -7.59 -1.61 13.67
CA THR A 153 -6.84 -0.54 14.33
C THR A 153 -5.38 -0.66 13.98
N TYR A 154 -4.74 0.45 13.60
CA TYR A 154 -3.30 0.46 13.34
C TYR A 154 -2.67 1.83 13.62
N ILE A 155 -1.36 1.83 13.79
CA ILE A 155 -0.55 3.02 14.03
C ILE A 155 0.17 3.41 12.74
N THR A 156 0.19 4.70 12.44
CA THR A 156 0.95 5.27 11.33
C THR A 156 1.80 6.44 11.80
N SER A 157 2.96 6.61 11.20
CA SER A 157 3.86 7.75 11.47
C SER A 157 3.65 8.88 10.47
N GLY A 158 4.31 10.02 10.71
CA GLY A 158 4.27 11.17 9.81
C GLY A 158 3.17 12.18 10.13
N PHE A 159 2.53 12.07 11.29
CA PHE A 159 1.52 13.02 11.77
C PHE A 159 2.03 13.79 12.98
N SER A 160 1.93 15.11 12.93
CA SER A 160 2.21 15.97 14.08
C SER A 160 1.17 17.07 14.17
N TRP A 161 0.92 17.55 15.39
CA TRP A 161 0.10 18.73 15.61
C TRP A 161 0.82 19.70 16.52
N LYS A 162 0.54 20.97 16.35
CA LYS A 162 1.07 22.04 17.20
C LYS A 162 -0.07 22.93 17.64
N PRO A 163 -0.29 23.14 18.95
CA PRO A 163 -1.29 24.08 19.41
C PRO A 163 -0.86 25.52 19.09
N ILE A 164 -1.79 26.32 18.62
CA ILE A 164 -1.64 27.75 18.45
C ILE A 164 -2.66 28.41 19.39
N TYR A 165 -2.17 29.25 20.29
CA TYR A 165 -3.00 29.99 21.22
C TYR A 165 -3.14 31.44 20.77
N THR A 166 -4.38 31.94 20.69
CA THR A 166 -4.66 33.36 20.48
C THR A 166 -5.27 33.91 21.76
N LEU A 167 -4.60 34.86 22.39
CA LEU A 167 -5.12 35.58 23.54
C LEU A 167 -5.76 36.87 23.04
N THR A 168 -7.07 37.02 23.23
CA THR A 168 -7.77 38.29 22.98
C THR A 168 -7.95 38.97 24.31
N ILE A 169 -7.31 40.11 24.47
CA ILE A 169 -7.51 40.98 25.68
C ILE A 169 -8.58 42.00 25.31
N ASN A 170 -9.75 41.88 25.86
CA ASN A 170 -10.77 42.92 25.78
C ASN A 170 -10.35 44.04 26.73
N GLY A 171 -9.92 45.16 26.16
CA GLY A 171 -9.49 46.33 26.90
C GLY A 171 -10.69 47.08 27.48
N ASP A 172 -11.22 46.58 28.60
CA ASP A 172 -12.24 47.26 29.37
C ASP A 172 -12.02 47.07 30.87
N ASP A 173 -10.78 47.32 31.32
CA ASP A 173 -10.45 47.55 32.73
C ASP A 173 -9.74 48.88 32.88
N SER A 174 -10.48 49.97 32.55
CA SER A 174 -10.19 51.28 33.09
C SER A 174 -11.00 51.46 34.38
N LYS A 175 -10.46 50.99 35.51
CA LYS A 175 -10.66 51.62 36.85
C LYS A 175 -9.50 51.29 37.76
#